data_74a7b96c95716b7520795936eb6a1389
#
_entry.id   74a7b96c95716b7520795936eb6a1389
#
_cell.length_a   1.000
_cell.length_b   1.000
_cell.length_c   1.000
_cell.angle_alpha   90.00
_cell.angle_beta   90.00
_cell.angle_gamma   90.00
#
_symmetry.space_group_name_H-M   'P 1'
#
loop_
_entity.id
_entity.type
_entity.pdbx_description
1 polymer ?
#
loop_
_entity_poly.entity_id
_entity_poly.type
_entity_poly.pdbx_seq_one_letter_code
_entity_poly.pdbx_strand_id
1 'polypeptide(L)'
;MKYDLKDDEKDVITNSYLMSLAVFVTTMPIPVINLIANLYFYFTNRKSSYVIRWHAQNSLFSQIPLFFINSFTWYVVWQILWGEMKITDWVIAYLSIAALANILELISSIICCIKIQKNKEINIPVISPLTHITCLKKEWDRWSDSWVDVDPIFVEYAEKAKKQISKHVINC
;
A
#
# COMPACT_ATOMS: atom_id res chain seq x y z
N MET A 1 6.95 -13.85 -13.34
CA MET A 1 5.88 -14.88 -13.30
C MET A 1 4.56 -14.24 -13.71
N LYS A 2 3.78 -14.86 -14.56
CA LYS A 2 2.50 -14.31 -14.99
C LYS A 2 1.47 -14.84 -14.00
N TYR A 3 0.88 -13.97 -13.17
CA TYR A 3 -0.26 -14.36 -12.36
C TYR A 3 -1.43 -14.62 -13.30
N ASP A 4 -2.03 -15.79 -13.21
CA ASP A 4 -3.30 -16.08 -13.91
C ASP A 4 -4.45 -15.77 -12.94
N LEU A 5 -4.64 -14.46 -12.70
CA LEU A 5 -5.69 -13.96 -11.83
C LEU A 5 -7.04 -14.09 -12.53
N LYS A 6 -8.05 -14.57 -11.81
CA LYS A 6 -9.44 -14.51 -12.25
C LYS A 6 -9.89 -13.05 -12.37
N ASP A 7 -10.82 -12.77 -13.26
CA ASP A 7 -11.25 -11.39 -13.50
C ASP A 7 -11.88 -10.77 -12.26
N ASP A 8 -12.64 -11.54 -11.48
CA ASP A 8 -13.20 -11.11 -10.18
C ASP A 8 -12.10 -10.72 -9.17
N GLU A 9 -10.98 -11.44 -9.15
CA GLU A 9 -9.84 -11.10 -8.27
C GLU A 9 -9.12 -9.84 -8.73
N LYS A 10 -8.97 -9.64 -10.05
CA LYS A 10 -8.39 -8.41 -10.62
C LYS A 10 -9.22 -7.20 -10.22
N ASP A 11 -10.55 -7.29 -10.31
CA ASP A 11 -11.44 -6.20 -9.95
C ASP A 11 -11.34 -5.86 -8.46
N VAL A 12 -11.33 -6.87 -7.58
CA VAL A 12 -11.17 -6.66 -6.14
C VAL A 12 -9.83 -6.01 -5.81
N ILE A 13 -8.73 -6.50 -6.42
CA ILE A 13 -7.39 -5.95 -6.20
C ILE A 13 -7.29 -4.52 -6.78
N THR A 14 -7.80 -4.29 -7.98
CA THR A 14 -7.82 -2.95 -8.60
C THR A 14 -8.60 -1.98 -7.73
N ASN A 15 -9.74 -2.38 -7.19
CA ASN A 15 -10.54 -1.57 -6.28
C ASN A 15 -9.77 -1.15 -5.02
N SER A 16 -8.85 -1.98 -4.51
CA SER A 16 -8.02 -1.59 -3.35
C SER A 16 -7.15 -0.36 -3.63
N TYR A 17 -6.55 -0.30 -4.80
CA TYR A 17 -5.73 0.84 -5.21
C TYR A 17 -6.57 2.03 -5.68
N LEU A 18 -7.69 1.78 -6.38
CA LEU A 18 -8.63 2.83 -6.79
C LEU A 18 -9.32 3.49 -5.60
N MET A 19 -9.64 2.74 -4.54
CA MET A 19 -10.22 3.28 -3.32
C MET A 19 -9.27 4.26 -2.65
N SER A 20 -7.98 3.90 -2.58
CA SER A 20 -6.93 4.81 -2.10
C SER A 20 -6.86 6.10 -2.93
N LEU A 21 -6.94 5.96 -4.25
CA LEU A 21 -6.90 7.09 -5.19
C LEU A 21 -8.16 7.96 -5.12
N ALA A 22 -9.36 7.36 -5.05
CA ALA A 22 -10.63 8.07 -4.94
C ALA A 22 -10.70 8.87 -3.64
N VAL A 23 -10.29 8.27 -2.51
CA VAL A 23 -10.24 8.96 -1.22
C VAL A 23 -9.20 10.09 -1.25
N PHE A 24 -8.04 9.89 -1.90
CA PHE A 24 -7.04 10.94 -2.07
C PHE A 24 -7.61 12.17 -2.79
N VAL A 25 -8.35 11.97 -3.88
CA VAL A 25 -8.93 13.07 -4.67
C VAL A 25 -10.07 13.78 -3.93
N THR A 26 -10.90 13.03 -3.21
CA THR A 26 -12.11 13.58 -2.54
C THR A 26 -11.83 14.15 -1.15
N THR A 27 -10.83 13.61 -0.45
CA THR A 27 -10.54 13.95 0.95
C THR A 27 -9.12 14.43 1.17
N MET A 28 -8.50 15.02 0.13
CA MET A 28 -7.13 15.56 0.19
C MET A 28 -6.78 16.28 1.50
N PRO A 29 -7.73 16.93 2.20
CA PRO A 29 -7.43 17.57 3.47
C PRO A 29 -7.37 16.60 4.67
N ILE A 30 -7.90 15.38 4.63
CA ILE A 30 -8.02 14.56 5.84
C ILE A 30 -7.28 13.22 5.68
N PRO A 31 -6.00 13.14 6.12
CA PRO A 31 -5.16 11.95 5.93
C PRO A 31 -5.71 10.69 6.62
N VAL A 32 -6.50 10.87 7.69
CA VAL A 32 -7.10 9.77 8.47
C VAL A 32 -8.10 8.96 7.64
N ILE A 33 -8.89 9.61 6.78
CA ILE A 33 -9.95 8.92 6.01
C ILE A 33 -9.33 7.94 5.02
N ASN A 34 -8.22 8.30 4.37
CA ASN A 34 -7.54 7.41 3.45
C ASN A 34 -7.00 6.16 4.15
N LEU A 35 -6.38 6.32 5.31
CA LEU A 35 -5.90 5.20 6.11
C LEU A 35 -7.05 4.29 6.58
N ILE A 36 -8.18 4.87 7.05
CA ILE A 36 -9.36 4.13 7.48
C ILE A 36 -9.97 3.34 6.32
N ALA A 37 -10.08 3.93 5.13
CA ALA A 37 -10.62 3.26 3.94
C ALA A 37 -9.77 2.04 3.55
N ASN A 38 -8.44 2.18 3.53
CA ASN A 38 -7.53 1.06 3.26
C ASN A 38 -7.58 -0.02 4.35
N LEU A 39 -7.68 0.38 5.61
CA LEU A 39 -7.81 -0.53 6.74
C LEU A 39 -9.13 -1.31 6.67
N TYR A 40 -10.23 -0.64 6.38
CA TYR A 40 -11.53 -1.28 6.15
C TYR A 40 -11.46 -2.30 5.00
N PHE A 41 -10.86 -1.92 3.87
CA PHE A 41 -10.66 -2.83 2.74
C PHE A 41 -9.84 -4.06 3.13
N TYR A 42 -8.75 -3.87 3.86
CA TYR A 42 -7.93 -4.97 4.36
C TYR A 42 -8.73 -5.92 5.27
N PHE A 43 -9.48 -5.40 6.24
CA PHE A 43 -10.28 -6.24 7.14
C PHE A 43 -11.40 -6.99 6.43
N THR A 44 -12.05 -6.37 5.46
CA THR A 44 -13.11 -7.00 4.66
C THR A 44 -12.56 -8.17 3.85
N ASN A 45 -11.34 -8.03 3.33
CA ASN A 45 -10.71 -9.04 2.48
C ASN A 45 -9.73 -9.97 3.21
N ARG A 46 -9.69 -9.95 4.54
CA ARG A 46 -8.75 -10.78 5.32
C ARG A 46 -8.93 -12.30 5.14
N LYS A 47 -10.13 -12.73 4.75
CA LYS A 47 -10.48 -14.14 4.46
C LYS A 47 -10.49 -14.47 2.96
N SER A 48 -10.09 -13.54 2.11
CA SER A 48 -9.97 -13.74 0.67
C SER A 48 -8.69 -14.51 0.30
N SER A 49 -8.49 -14.77 -1.00
CA SER A 49 -7.29 -15.43 -1.50
C SER A 49 -6.00 -14.73 -1.04
N TYR A 50 -4.90 -15.49 -0.96
CA TYR A 50 -3.60 -14.94 -0.55
C TYR A 50 -3.21 -13.71 -1.37
N VAL A 51 -3.47 -13.74 -2.67
CA VAL A 51 -3.12 -12.65 -3.59
C VAL A 51 -3.88 -11.37 -3.25
N ILE A 52 -5.20 -11.46 -3.02
CA ILE A 52 -6.02 -10.31 -2.63
C ILE A 52 -5.54 -9.72 -1.30
N ARG A 53 -5.28 -10.56 -0.30
CA ARG A 53 -4.78 -10.10 1.01
C ARG A 53 -3.42 -9.44 0.89
N TRP A 54 -2.52 -10.01 0.08
CA TRP A 54 -1.20 -9.45 -0.15
C TRP A 54 -1.29 -8.04 -0.75
N HIS A 55 -2.13 -7.86 -1.76
CA HIS A 55 -2.33 -6.56 -2.38
C HIS A 55 -3.01 -5.55 -1.45
N ALA A 56 -4.02 -5.98 -0.69
CA ALA A 56 -4.68 -5.15 0.31
C ALA A 56 -3.68 -4.68 1.39
N GLN A 57 -2.82 -5.57 1.87
CA GLN A 57 -1.79 -5.25 2.85
C GLN A 57 -0.69 -4.37 2.25
N ASN A 58 -0.30 -4.60 1.00
CA ASN A 58 0.69 -3.79 0.29
C ASN A 58 0.18 -2.35 0.09
N SER A 59 -1.09 -2.18 -0.27
CA SER A 59 -1.74 -0.87 -0.36
C SER A 59 -1.83 -0.18 1.00
N LEU A 60 -2.18 -0.91 2.07
CA LEU A 60 -2.22 -0.36 3.42
C LEU A 60 -0.83 0.13 3.89
N PHE A 61 0.22 -0.65 3.65
CA PHE A 61 1.58 -0.28 4.05
C PHE A 61 2.12 0.93 3.30
N SER A 62 1.70 1.16 2.05
CA SER A 62 2.06 2.38 1.32
C SER A 62 1.44 3.64 1.95
N GLN A 63 0.28 3.51 2.57
CA GLN A 63 -0.44 4.64 3.17
C GLN A 63 0.08 5.05 4.56
N ILE A 64 0.73 4.14 5.29
CA ILE A 64 1.22 4.44 6.64
C ILE A 64 2.24 5.59 6.66
N PRO A 65 3.33 5.59 5.86
CA PRO A 65 4.27 6.71 5.81
C PRO A 65 3.60 8.02 5.39
N LEU A 66 2.71 7.96 4.41
CA LEU A 66 1.98 9.12 3.93
C LEU A 66 1.05 9.71 4.98
N PHE A 67 0.43 8.86 5.79
CA PHE A 67 -0.39 9.32 6.92
C PHE A 67 0.40 10.23 7.86
N PHE A 68 1.62 9.85 8.23
CA PHE A 68 2.46 10.69 9.09
C PHE A 68 2.89 11.98 8.39
N ILE A 69 3.31 11.91 7.14
CA ILE A 69 3.71 13.08 6.34
C ILE A 69 2.52 14.04 6.23
N ASN A 70 1.35 13.56 5.85
CA ASN A 70 0.17 14.39 5.65
C ASN A 70 -0.40 14.94 6.97
N SER A 71 -0.34 14.18 8.06
CA SER A 71 -0.75 14.66 9.38
C SER A 71 0.13 15.82 9.86
N PHE A 72 1.44 15.72 9.64
CA PHE A 72 2.35 16.81 9.98
C PHE A 72 2.16 18.00 9.02
N THR A 73 1.89 17.76 7.73
CA THR A 73 1.54 18.82 6.77
C THR A 73 0.32 19.61 7.23
N TRP A 74 -0.72 18.90 7.72
CA TRP A 74 -1.90 19.53 8.30
C TRP A 74 -1.58 20.41 9.50
N TYR A 75 -0.75 19.92 10.41
CA TYR A 75 -0.31 20.70 11.56
C TYR A 75 0.41 21.99 11.11
N VAL A 76 1.34 21.90 10.17
CA VAL A 76 2.08 23.05 9.64
C VAL A 76 1.14 24.07 8.96
N VAL A 77 0.22 23.59 8.10
CA VAL A 77 -0.76 24.45 7.42
C VAL A 77 -1.67 25.14 8.44
N TRP A 78 -2.13 24.43 9.47
CA TRP A 78 -2.93 24.99 10.54
C TRP A 78 -2.21 26.13 11.26
N GLN A 79 -0.96 25.91 11.66
CA GLN A 79 -0.13 26.92 12.33
C GLN A 79 0.11 28.16 11.46
N ILE A 80 0.22 27.99 10.14
CA ILE A 80 0.35 29.12 9.21
C ILE A 80 -0.97 29.91 9.13
N LEU A 81 -2.11 29.23 9.03
CA LEU A 81 -3.43 29.86 8.91
C LEU A 81 -3.81 30.68 10.14
N TRP A 82 -3.42 30.23 11.34
CA TRP A 82 -3.64 30.95 12.59
C TRP A 82 -2.57 32.02 12.88
N GLY A 83 -1.58 32.16 11.98
CA GLY A 83 -0.52 33.18 12.11
C GLY A 83 0.53 32.87 13.18
N GLU A 84 0.54 31.64 13.73
CA GLU A 84 1.50 31.23 14.75
C GLU A 84 2.86 30.85 14.16
N MET A 85 2.89 30.47 12.87
CA MET A 85 4.11 30.10 12.16
C MET A 85 4.33 30.99 10.93
N LYS A 86 5.53 31.56 10.80
CA LYS A 86 5.94 32.29 9.60
C LYS A 86 6.39 31.31 8.50
N ILE A 87 6.06 31.66 7.27
CA ILE A 87 6.54 30.91 6.10
C ILE A 87 8.03 31.16 5.95
N THR A 88 8.83 30.14 6.19
CA THR A 88 10.29 30.12 6.08
C THR A 88 10.72 29.12 5.00
N ASP A 89 11.95 29.22 4.51
CA ASP A 89 12.46 28.35 3.44
C ASP A 89 12.34 26.87 3.77
N TRP A 90 12.54 26.47 5.04
CA TRP A 90 12.37 25.08 5.45
C TRP A 90 10.91 24.61 5.39
N VAL A 91 9.94 25.49 5.66
CA VAL A 91 8.50 25.17 5.53
C VAL A 91 8.15 24.93 4.06
N ILE A 92 8.65 25.78 3.17
CA ILE A 92 8.46 25.64 1.73
C ILE A 92 9.09 24.33 1.24
N ALA A 93 10.32 24.05 1.66
CA ALA A 93 11.02 22.80 1.33
C ALA A 93 10.24 21.56 1.80
N TYR A 94 9.78 21.58 3.06
CA TYR A 94 8.97 20.48 3.60
C TYR A 94 7.67 20.27 2.83
N LEU A 95 6.90 21.33 2.57
CA LEU A 95 5.64 21.24 1.83
C LEU A 95 5.85 20.73 0.39
N SER A 96 6.97 21.13 -0.23
CA SER A 96 7.35 20.64 -1.56
C SER A 96 7.66 19.13 -1.56
N ILE A 97 8.39 18.66 -0.55
CA ILE A 97 8.68 17.22 -0.37
C ILE A 97 7.40 16.43 -0.10
N ALA A 98 6.52 16.95 0.76
CA ALA A 98 5.23 16.32 1.05
C ALA A 98 4.34 16.23 -0.19
N ALA A 99 4.28 17.29 -1.00
CA ALA A 99 3.55 17.30 -2.27
C ALA A 99 4.13 16.27 -3.24
N LEU A 100 5.46 16.20 -3.38
CA LEU A 100 6.14 15.22 -4.22
C LEU A 100 5.85 13.79 -3.77
N ALA A 101 5.88 13.51 -2.47
CA ALA A 101 5.56 12.18 -1.93
C ALA A 101 4.12 11.74 -2.28
N ASN A 102 3.16 12.66 -2.17
CA ASN A 102 1.77 12.39 -2.56
C ASN A 102 1.61 12.15 -4.07
N ILE A 103 2.32 12.90 -4.92
CA ILE A 103 2.32 12.69 -6.37
C ILE A 103 2.92 11.32 -6.73
N LEU A 104 4.02 10.93 -6.10
CA LEU A 104 4.65 9.63 -6.31
C LEU A 104 3.74 8.48 -5.90
N GLU A 105 3.00 8.59 -4.80
CA GLU A 105 2.01 7.59 -4.39
C GLU A 105 0.86 7.49 -5.39
N LEU A 106 0.35 8.60 -5.87
CA LEU A 106 -0.71 8.64 -6.89
C LEU A 106 -0.25 7.92 -8.18
N ILE A 107 0.95 8.22 -8.65
CA ILE A 107 1.53 7.56 -9.82
C ILE A 107 1.73 6.07 -9.57
N SER A 108 2.25 5.69 -8.40
CA SER A 108 2.43 4.30 -7.98
C SER A 108 1.12 3.53 -7.99
N SER A 109 0.05 4.09 -7.44
CA SER A 109 -1.29 3.47 -7.40
C SER A 109 -1.84 3.23 -8.81
N ILE A 110 -1.69 4.21 -9.71
CA ILE A 110 -2.10 4.08 -11.12
C ILE A 110 -1.29 2.97 -11.82
N ILE A 111 0.02 2.94 -11.62
CA ILE A 111 0.89 1.90 -12.20
C ILE A 111 0.50 0.52 -11.68
N CYS A 112 0.17 0.39 -10.38
CA CYS A 112 -0.30 -0.85 -9.80
C CYS A 112 -1.60 -1.33 -10.45
N CYS A 113 -2.59 -0.46 -10.61
CA CYS A 113 -3.84 -0.77 -11.31
C CYS A 113 -3.59 -1.30 -12.73
N ILE A 114 -2.75 -0.60 -13.51
CA ILE A 114 -2.44 -1.01 -14.88
C ILE A 114 -1.71 -2.36 -14.93
N LYS A 115 -0.79 -2.62 -13.99
CA LYS A 115 -0.06 -3.89 -13.94
C LYS A 115 -0.97 -5.05 -13.58
N ILE A 116 -1.91 -4.88 -12.65
CA ILE A 116 -2.89 -5.90 -12.26
C ILE A 116 -3.75 -6.28 -13.46
N GLN A 117 -4.31 -5.31 -14.14
CA GLN A 117 -5.13 -5.55 -15.34
C GLN A 117 -4.38 -6.31 -16.44
N LYS A 118 -3.06 -6.14 -16.52
CA LYS A 118 -2.19 -6.84 -17.46
C LYS A 118 -1.60 -8.16 -16.94
N ASN A 119 -2.06 -8.67 -15.80
CA ASN A 119 -1.48 -9.85 -15.13
C ASN A 119 0.05 -9.74 -14.92
N LYS A 120 0.54 -8.54 -14.59
CA LYS A 120 1.97 -8.31 -14.32
C LYS A 120 2.23 -8.19 -12.84
N GLU A 121 3.39 -8.66 -12.42
CA GLU A 121 3.82 -8.53 -11.04
C GLU A 121 3.95 -7.07 -10.60
N ILE A 122 3.49 -6.81 -9.39
CA ILE A 122 3.71 -5.54 -8.70
C ILE A 122 4.88 -5.72 -7.74
N ASN A 123 5.86 -4.86 -7.89
CA ASN A 123 6.97 -4.77 -6.95
C ASN A 123 7.19 -3.29 -6.63
N ILE A 124 6.73 -2.89 -5.45
CA ILE A 124 6.99 -1.55 -4.90
C ILE A 124 8.23 -1.69 -4.02
N PRO A 125 9.33 -0.98 -4.33
CA PRO A 125 10.54 -1.04 -3.51
C PRO A 125 10.21 -0.80 -2.03
N VAL A 126 10.83 -1.58 -1.13
CA VAL A 126 10.64 -1.54 0.33
C VAL A 126 9.29 -2.11 0.81
N ILE A 127 8.15 -1.73 0.21
CA ILE A 127 6.81 -2.11 0.67
C ILE A 127 6.50 -3.56 0.32
N SER A 128 6.70 -3.97 -0.93
CA SER A 128 6.41 -5.35 -1.36
C SER A 128 7.22 -6.40 -0.58
N PRO A 129 8.53 -6.21 -0.33
CA PRO A 129 9.28 -7.12 0.54
C PRO A 129 8.74 -7.19 1.96
N LEU A 130 8.36 -6.06 2.56
CA LEU A 130 7.75 -6.01 3.89
C LEU A 130 6.42 -6.78 3.93
N THR A 131 5.59 -6.60 2.91
CA THR A 131 4.31 -7.31 2.77
C THR A 131 4.52 -8.83 2.64
N HIS A 132 5.53 -9.28 1.90
CA HIS A 132 5.86 -10.71 1.79
C HIS A 132 6.26 -11.35 3.13
N ILE A 133 6.87 -10.59 4.03
CA ILE A 133 7.27 -11.09 5.35
C ILE A 133 6.06 -11.13 6.29
N THR A 134 5.18 -10.15 6.21
CA THR A 134 4.08 -9.95 7.18
C THR A 134 2.77 -10.61 6.77
N CYS A 135 2.53 -10.79 5.46
CA CYS A 135 1.33 -11.46 4.99
C CYS A 135 1.36 -12.97 5.32
N LEU A 136 0.31 -13.44 5.99
CA LEU A 136 0.19 -14.86 6.30
C LEU A 136 0.13 -15.70 5.00
N LYS A 137 0.99 -16.71 4.91
CA LYS A 137 1.09 -17.64 3.79
C LYS A 137 0.02 -18.75 3.83
N LYS A 138 -1.18 -18.42 4.30
CA LYS A 138 -2.30 -19.37 4.44
C LYS A 138 -3.52 -18.78 3.75
N GLU A 139 -4.30 -19.63 3.09
CA GLU A 139 -5.60 -19.27 2.55
C GLU A 139 -6.71 -19.74 3.49
N TRP A 140 -7.81 -18.98 3.53
CA TRP A 140 -8.98 -19.38 4.27
C TRP A 140 -9.82 -20.32 3.43
N ASP A 141 -9.89 -21.58 3.83
CA ASP A 141 -10.79 -22.54 3.20
C ASP A 141 -12.19 -22.42 3.82
N ARG A 142 -13.16 -22.07 2.97
CA ARG A 142 -14.56 -21.91 3.37
C ARG A 142 -15.24 -23.23 3.78
N TRP A 143 -14.75 -24.34 3.24
CA TRP A 143 -15.35 -25.64 3.50
C TRP A 143 -14.93 -26.22 4.85
N SER A 144 -13.67 -26.05 5.20
CA SER A 144 -13.12 -26.52 6.48
C SER A 144 -13.19 -25.46 7.58
N ASP A 145 -13.61 -24.23 7.28
CA ASP A 145 -13.57 -23.05 8.17
C ASP A 145 -12.20 -22.88 8.86
N SER A 146 -11.14 -23.13 8.13
CA SER A 146 -9.77 -23.16 8.62
C SER A 146 -8.76 -22.52 7.66
N TRP A 147 -7.57 -22.20 8.19
CA TRP A 147 -6.46 -21.69 7.39
C TRP A 147 -5.64 -22.87 6.81
N VAL A 148 -5.55 -22.94 5.48
CA VAL A 148 -4.76 -23.92 4.73
C VAL A 148 -3.50 -23.29 4.18
N ASP A 149 -2.41 -24.04 4.09
CA ASP A 149 -1.16 -23.54 3.52
C ASP A 149 -1.32 -23.24 2.02
N VAL A 150 -0.80 -22.10 1.62
CA VAL A 150 -0.82 -21.66 0.21
C VAL A 150 0.16 -22.50 -0.60
N ASP A 151 -0.19 -22.74 -1.86
CA ASP A 151 0.60 -23.51 -2.84
C ASP A 151 2.09 -23.09 -2.83
N PRO A 152 3.04 -24.05 -2.86
CA PRO A 152 4.48 -23.81 -2.71
C PRO A 152 5.07 -22.77 -3.66
N ILE A 153 4.43 -22.49 -4.78
CA ILE A 153 4.83 -21.44 -5.73
C ILE A 153 4.88 -20.04 -5.05
N PHE A 154 3.91 -19.72 -4.19
CA PHE A 154 3.88 -18.46 -3.45
C PHE A 154 4.88 -18.42 -2.28
N VAL A 155 5.21 -19.57 -1.72
CA VAL A 155 6.24 -19.70 -0.68
C VAL A 155 7.62 -19.39 -1.23
N GLU A 156 7.94 -19.87 -2.44
CA GLU A 156 9.22 -19.59 -3.11
C GLU A 156 9.46 -18.11 -3.38
N TYR A 157 8.40 -17.36 -3.72
CA TYR A 157 8.49 -15.89 -3.91
C TYR A 157 8.83 -15.16 -2.61
N ALA A 158 8.19 -15.52 -1.53
CA ALA A 158 8.46 -14.92 -0.24
C ALA A 158 9.89 -15.20 0.25
N GLU A 159 10.43 -16.38 -0.06
CA GLU A 159 11.83 -16.71 0.26
C GLU A 159 12.84 -15.97 -0.62
N LYS A 160 12.55 -15.79 -1.91
CA LYS A 160 13.38 -14.98 -2.81
C LYS A 160 13.41 -13.52 -2.38
N ALA A 161 12.27 -12.94 -2.00
CA ALA A 161 12.18 -11.58 -1.47
C ALA A 161 12.98 -11.44 -0.16
N LYS A 162 12.87 -12.41 0.75
CA LYS A 162 13.63 -12.43 2.02
C LYS A 162 15.14 -12.50 1.79
N LYS A 163 15.60 -13.27 0.80
CA LYS A 163 17.01 -13.33 0.40
C LYS A 163 17.53 -12.01 -0.21
N GLN A 164 16.70 -11.30 -0.95
CA GLN A 164 17.08 -9.99 -1.51
C GLN A 164 17.26 -8.92 -0.42
N ILE A 165 16.36 -8.89 0.57
CA ILE A 165 16.47 -7.96 1.71
C ILE A 165 17.72 -8.27 2.53
N SER A 166 17.96 -9.54 2.84
CA SER A 166 19.14 -9.96 3.58
C SER A 166 20.45 -9.56 2.88
N LYS A 167 20.50 -9.63 1.55
CA LYS A 167 21.67 -9.18 0.78
C LYS A 167 21.87 -7.65 0.80
N HIS A 168 20.80 -6.87 0.87
CA HIS A 168 20.90 -5.40 0.93
C HIS A 168 21.28 -4.90 2.32
N VAL A 169 20.80 -5.58 3.37
CA VAL A 169 21.11 -5.22 4.76
C VAL A 169 22.57 -5.60 5.14
N ILE A 170 23.15 -6.62 4.50
CA ILE A 170 24.54 -7.05 4.77
C ILE A 170 25.57 -6.19 4.01
N ASN A 171 25.16 -5.48 2.96
CA ASN A 171 26.04 -4.64 2.14
C ASN A 171 25.94 -3.13 2.50
N CYS A 172 25.27 -2.76 3.58
CA CYS A 172 25.31 -1.46 4.25
C CYS A 172 26.08 -1.56 5.56
#